data_5df3603d241737b4d610e36ae013ce43
#
_entry.id   5df3603d241737b4d610e36ae013ce43
#
_cell.length_a   1.000
_cell.length_b   1.000
_cell.length_c   1.000
_cell.angle_alpha   90.00
_cell.angle_beta   90.00
_cell.angle_gamma   90.00
#
_symmetry.space_group_name_H-M   'P 1'
#
loop_
_entity.id
_entity.type
_entity.pdbx_description
1 polymer ?
#
loop_
_entity_poly.entity_id
_entity_poly.type
_entity_poly.pdbx_seq_one_letter_code
_entity_poly.pdbx_strand_id
1 'polypeptide(L)'
;CSVDEYWAPPTIARKSRQRIVTVKVTPFETTLGELAQAIETQVLPQVDAPAGYTMRIAGDYEDQQETFGKMGMLGMLIILLVYIVMASQFESFSKPAIIMFSVPFALSGVIIALWLTNTSLDMIGALGLVLLVGIVVKNGIVLVDYINLMRERGHDLNEAIQMSGESRLRPVLMTAFTTILGMVPMAVSQGEGAEMWQPLGIVVIGGLTVSTFLTLYIVPVIYGAMSKKGERDKLKKVRENFIFMDIKVEDCEEKEK
;
A
#
# COMPACT_ATOMS: atom_id res chain seq x y z
N CYS A 1 -61.38 36.02 13.36
CA CYS A 1 -60.25 35.17 12.97
C CYS A 1 -59.18 35.26 14.02
N SER A 2 -58.85 34.18 14.74
CA SER A 2 -57.63 34.12 15.59
C SER A 2 -56.48 33.68 14.70
N VAL A 3 -55.35 34.39 14.81
CA VAL A 3 -54.11 34.00 14.14
C VAL A 3 -53.22 33.36 15.20
N ASP A 4 -53.00 32.06 15.04
CA ASP A 4 -52.13 31.29 15.93
C ASP A 4 -50.72 31.18 15.27
N GLU A 5 -49.72 31.71 15.96
CA GLU A 5 -48.32 31.60 15.54
C GLU A 5 -47.75 30.32 16.13
N TYR A 6 -47.11 29.49 15.28
CA TYR A 6 -46.40 28.30 15.72
C TYR A 6 -45.04 28.20 15.03
N TRP A 7 -44.08 27.64 15.74
CA TRP A 7 -42.74 27.39 15.19
C TRP A 7 -42.76 26.16 14.28
N ALA A 8 -42.44 26.36 13.02
CA ALA A 8 -42.28 25.27 12.07
C ALA A 8 -40.86 25.33 11.45
N PRO A 9 -40.21 24.20 11.22
CA PRO A 9 -38.90 24.20 10.55
C PRO A 9 -39.08 24.76 9.13
N PRO A 10 -38.23 25.71 8.72
CA PRO A 10 -38.31 26.38 7.40
C PRO A 10 -38.08 25.42 6.22
N THR A 11 -37.36 24.32 6.46
CA THR A 11 -37.08 23.30 5.48
C THR A 11 -37.34 21.91 6.05
N ILE A 12 -38.03 21.07 5.29
CA ILE A 12 -38.28 19.67 5.65
C ILE A 12 -37.32 18.81 4.77
N ALA A 13 -36.20 18.37 5.39
CA ALA A 13 -35.31 17.45 4.75
C ALA A 13 -35.86 16.02 4.70
N ARG A 14 -35.66 15.34 3.57
CA ARG A 14 -36.10 13.95 3.39
C ARG A 14 -34.94 13.14 2.77
N LYS A 15 -34.71 11.95 3.33
CA LYS A 15 -33.79 10.93 2.74
C LYS A 15 -34.62 9.64 2.57
N SER A 16 -34.59 9.04 1.38
CA SER A 16 -35.36 7.81 1.08
C SER A 16 -36.86 7.92 1.37
N ARG A 17 -37.48 9.08 1.04
CA ARG A 17 -38.91 9.42 1.29
C ARG A 17 -39.31 9.57 2.76
N GLN A 18 -38.39 9.42 3.70
CA GLN A 18 -38.67 9.64 5.14
C GLN A 18 -38.16 11.03 5.55
N ARG A 19 -38.84 11.64 6.52
CA ARG A 19 -38.38 12.89 7.13
C ARG A 19 -37.17 12.61 7.98
N ILE A 20 -36.16 13.49 7.87
CA ILE A 20 -34.93 13.43 8.67
C ILE A 20 -34.75 14.71 9.46
N VAL A 21 -34.22 14.58 10.66
CA VAL A 21 -33.71 15.66 11.47
C VAL A 21 -32.19 15.44 11.55
N THR A 22 -31.40 16.41 11.11
CA THR A 22 -29.95 16.33 11.10
C THR A 22 -29.38 17.18 12.20
N VAL A 23 -28.67 16.59 13.13
CA VAL A 23 -27.84 17.28 14.12
C VAL A 23 -26.41 17.27 13.59
N LYS A 24 -25.88 18.47 13.31
CA LYS A 24 -24.48 18.60 12.86
C LYS A 24 -23.59 18.72 14.08
N VAL A 25 -22.58 17.85 14.13
CA VAL A 25 -21.53 17.88 15.14
C VAL A 25 -20.20 18.07 14.42
N THR A 26 -19.46 19.10 14.80
CA THR A 26 -18.13 19.36 14.21
C THR A 26 -17.06 18.94 15.22
N PRO A 27 -16.10 18.10 14.85
CA PRO A 27 -15.01 17.73 15.75
C PRO A 27 -14.14 18.96 16.05
N PHE A 28 -13.74 19.10 17.30
CA PHE A 28 -12.77 20.09 17.76
C PHE A 28 -11.69 19.35 18.55
N GLU A 29 -10.45 19.43 18.10
CA GLU A 29 -9.27 18.73 18.69
C GLU A 29 -9.33 17.19 18.74
N THR A 30 -10.36 16.57 18.16
CA THR A 30 -10.53 15.09 18.13
C THR A 30 -10.67 14.61 16.68
N THR A 31 -10.33 13.34 16.43
CA THR A 31 -10.52 12.76 15.11
C THR A 31 -12.00 12.43 14.87
N LEU A 32 -12.42 12.45 13.59
CA LEU A 32 -13.79 12.10 13.20
C LEU A 32 -14.21 10.70 13.68
N GLY A 33 -13.25 9.74 13.67
CA GLY A 33 -13.49 8.38 14.13
C GLY A 33 -13.72 8.27 15.63
N GLU A 34 -12.90 8.97 16.45
CA GLU A 34 -13.09 9.01 17.90
C GLU A 34 -14.40 9.67 18.31
N LEU A 35 -14.74 10.78 17.64
CA LEU A 35 -16.00 11.46 17.87
C LEU A 35 -17.20 10.55 17.53
N ALA A 36 -17.16 9.87 16.39
CA ALA A 36 -18.21 8.94 15.98
C ALA A 36 -18.34 7.78 16.98
N GLN A 37 -17.25 7.20 17.41
CA GLN A 37 -17.26 6.13 18.42
C GLN A 37 -17.78 6.61 19.77
N ALA A 38 -17.44 7.81 20.20
CA ALA A 38 -17.98 8.40 21.42
C ALA A 38 -19.50 8.65 21.33
N ILE A 39 -19.98 9.12 20.19
CA ILE A 39 -21.42 9.30 19.94
C ILE A 39 -22.15 7.94 19.97
N GLU A 40 -21.58 6.92 19.33
CA GLU A 40 -22.18 5.58 19.26
C GLU A 40 -22.25 4.90 20.63
N THR A 41 -21.19 5.03 21.42
CA THR A 41 -21.08 4.32 22.73
C THR A 41 -21.68 5.09 23.90
N GLN A 42 -21.64 6.42 23.88
CA GLN A 42 -22.06 7.23 25.03
C GLN A 42 -23.35 7.98 24.81
N VAL A 43 -23.61 8.48 23.60
CA VAL A 43 -24.77 9.35 23.33
C VAL A 43 -25.98 8.56 22.85
N LEU A 44 -25.81 7.70 21.83
CA LEU A 44 -26.91 6.94 21.25
C LEU A 44 -27.69 6.07 22.28
N PRO A 45 -27.03 5.39 23.25
CA PRO A 45 -27.71 4.60 24.24
C PRO A 45 -28.53 5.42 25.29
N GLN A 46 -28.17 6.72 25.44
CA GLN A 46 -28.83 7.60 26.44
C GLN A 46 -30.04 8.34 25.86
N VAL A 47 -30.21 8.33 24.54
CA VAL A 47 -31.32 9.02 23.87
C VAL A 47 -32.45 8.04 23.63
N ASP A 48 -33.55 8.23 24.36
CA ASP A 48 -34.76 7.40 24.21
C ASP A 48 -35.53 7.87 22.96
N ALA A 49 -35.38 7.14 21.85
CA ALA A 49 -36.06 7.48 20.61
C ALA A 49 -37.51 6.99 20.63
N PRO A 50 -38.49 7.85 20.30
CA PRO A 50 -39.88 7.43 20.17
C PRO A 50 -40.06 6.30 19.15
N ALA A 51 -41.04 5.46 19.33
CA ALA A 51 -41.34 4.36 18.43
C ALA A 51 -41.49 4.84 16.96
N GLY A 52 -40.74 4.26 16.05
CA GLY A 52 -40.71 4.64 14.64
C GLY A 52 -39.56 5.58 14.22
N TYR A 53 -38.72 6.03 15.15
CA TYR A 53 -37.51 6.78 14.85
C TYR A 53 -36.28 5.88 14.93
N THR A 54 -35.39 6.01 13.95
CA THR A 54 -34.09 5.37 13.95
C THR A 54 -33.00 6.43 13.95
N MET A 55 -32.05 6.31 14.87
CA MET A 55 -30.91 7.19 14.93
C MET A 55 -29.67 6.47 14.31
N ARG A 56 -28.93 7.19 13.52
CA ARG A 56 -27.68 6.68 12.95
C ARG A 56 -26.71 7.82 12.73
N ILE A 57 -25.45 7.51 12.82
CA ILE A 57 -24.38 8.41 12.39
C ILE A 57 -24.34 8.39 10.86
N ALA A 58 -24.34 9.56 10.24
CA ALA A 58 -24.36 9.72 8.79
C ALA A 58 -23.41 10.87 8.39
N GLY A 59 -23.19 11.06 7.09
CA GLY A 59 -22.29 12.07 6.56
C GLY A 59 -20.87 11.56 6.40
N ASP A 60 -19.89 12.41 6.61
CA ASP A 60 -18.47 12.13 6.31
C ASP A 60 -17.96 10.83 6.95
N TYR A 61 -18.45 10.45 8.11
CA TYR A 61 -18.09 9.20 8.77
C TYR A 61 -18.63 7.95 8.05
N GLU A 62 -19.92 7.97 7.64
CA GLU A 62 -20.56 6.89 6.87
C GLU A 62 -19.83 6.73 5.52
N ASP A 63 -19.59 7.86 4.84
CA ASP A 63 -18.90 7.91 3.55
C ASP A 63 -17.44 7.44 3.66
N GLN A 64 -16.78 7.78 4.76
CA GLN A 64 -15.41 7.36 5.03
C GLN A 64 -15.34 5.84 5.26
N GLN A 65 -16.22 5.26 6.09
CA GLN A 65 -16.26 3.82 6.34
C GLN A 65 -16.55 3.01 5.06
N GLU A 66 -17.55 3.45 4.28
CA GLU A 66 -17.91 2.79 3.02
C GLU A 66 -16.74 2.86 2.02
N THR A 67 -16.07 4.00 1.96
CA THR A 67 -14.92 4.21 1.07
C THR A 67 -13.71 3.38 1.49
N PHE A 68 -13.37 3.32 2.78
CA PHE A 68 -12.26 2.48 3.25
C PHE A 68 -12.49 1.00 2.93
N GLY A 69 -13.72 0.50 3.08
CA GLY A 69 -14.07 -0.86 2.68
C GLY A 69 -13.83 -1.12 1.19
N LYS A 70 -14.28 -0.20 0.34
CA LYS A 70 -14.09 -0.26 -1.12
C LYS A 70 -12.61 -0.10 -1.51
N MET A 71 -11.88 0.80 -0.85
CA MET A 71 -10.44 1.01 -1.10
C MET A 71 -9.59 -0.18 -0.70
N GLY A 72 -9.92 -0.87 0.38
CA GLY A 72 -9.24 -2.11 0.74
C GLY A 72 -9.33 -3.18 -0.36
N MET A 73 -10.53 -3.36 -0.92
CA MET A 73 -10.74 -4.27 -2.05
C MET A 73 -10.01 -3.82 -3.32
N LEU A 74 -10.06 -2.52 -3.65
CA LEU A 74 -9.33 -1.94 -4.78
C LEU A 74 -7.82 -2.05 -4.59
N GLY A 75 -7.30 -1.81 -3.38
CA GLY A 75 -5.88 -1.96 -3.06
C GLY A 75 -5.40 -3.40 -3.28
N MET A 76 -6.17 -4.40 -2.83
CA MET A 76 -5.86 -5.80 -3.08
C MET A 76 -5.87 -6.13 -4.59
N LEU A 77 -6.84 -5.61 -5.33
CA LEU A 77 -6.92 -5.79 -6.79
C LEU A 77 -5.71 -5.16 -7.49
N ILE A 78 -5.30 -3.95 -7.09
CA ILE A 78 -4.13 -3.26 -7.64
C ILE A 78 -2.86 -4.07 -7.38
N ILE A 79 -2.67 -4.56 -6.16
CA ILE A 79 -1.53 -5.41 -5.78
C ILE A 79 -1.49 -6.66 -6.66
N LEU A 80 -2.63 -7.32 -6.86
CA LEU A 80 -2.75 -8.50 -7.71
C LEU A 80 -2.41 -8.19 -9.18
N LEU A 81 -2.96 -7.11 -9.73
CA LEU A 81 -2.70 -6.69 -11.12
C LEU A 81 -1.22 -6.35 -11.33
N VAL A 82 -0.63 -5.59 -10.41
CA VAL A 82 0.81 -5.26 -10.44
C VAL A 82 1.65 -6.53 -10.39
N TYR A 83 1.29 -7.50 -9.54
CA TYR A 83 1.98 -8.78 -9.47
C TYR A 83 1.91 -9.57 -10.78
N ILE A 84 0.71 -9.64 -11.40
CA ILE A 84 0.51 -10.33 -12.68
C ILE A 84 1.35 -9.68 -13.79
N VAL A 85 1.31 -8.35 -13.89
CA VAL A 85 2.10 -7.60 -14.88
C VAL A 85 3.59 -7.85 -14.68
N MET A 86 4.09 -7.80 -13.45
CA MET A 86 5.49 -8.09 -13.15
C MET A 86 5.86 -9.55 -13.46
N ALA A 87 4.97 -10.51 -13.14
CA ALA A 87 5.21 -11.92 -13.43
C ALA A 87 5.33 -12.18 -14.93
N SER A 88 4.51 -11.49 -15.73
CA SER A 88 4.59 -11.52 -17.19
C SER A 88 5.89 -10.87 -17.71
N GLN A 89 6.30 -9.73 -17.14
CA GLN A 89 7.49 -8.99 -17.55
C GLN A 89 8.80 -9.74 -17.25
N PHE A 90 8.87 -10.39 -16.08
CA PHE A 90 10.07 -11.11 -15.64
C PHE A 90 10.09 -12.60 -16.01
N GLU A 91 9.05 -13.11 -16.65
CA GLU A 91 8.88 -14.54 -16.95
C GLU A 91 9.17 -15.44 -15.74
N SER A 92 8.84 -14.97 -14.54
CA SER A 92 9.17 -15.64 -13.27
C SER A 92 8.20 -15.21 -12.19
N PHE A 93 7.77 -16.14 -11.35
CA PHE A 93 6.95 -15.84 -10.18
C PHE A 93 7.75 -15.40 -8.96
N SER A 94 9.03 -15.77 -8.88
CA SER A 94 9.87 -15.47 -7.71
C SER A 94 10.35 -14.02 -7.67
N LYS A 95 10.70 -13.44 -8.83
CA LYS A 95 11.22 -12.06 -8.92
C LYS A 95 10.19 -11.01 -8.51
N PRO A 96 8.91 -11.07 -8.98
CA PRO A 96 7.85 -10.20 -8.49
C PRO A 96 7.61 -10.29 -6.98
N ALA A 97 7.67 -11.50 -6.42
CA ALA A 97 7.50 -11.68 -4.98
C ALA A 97 8.56 -10.93 -4.15
N ILE A 98 9.82 -10.92 -4.63
CA ILE A 98 10.91 -10.16 -4.00
C ILE A 98 10.61 -8.65 -4.02
N ILE A 99 10.14 -8.13 -5.16
CA ILE A 99 9.82 -6.71 -5.31
C ILE A 99 8.63 -6.33 -4.43
N MET A 100 7.58 -7.16 -4.41
CA MET A 100 6.39 -6.92 -3.59
C MET A 100 6.71 -6.88 -2.09
N PHE A 101 7.80 -7.51 -1.66
CA PHE A 101 8.24 -7.44 -0.27
C PHE A 101 8.64 -6.02 0.18
N SER A 102 8.87 -5.10 -0.77
CA SER A 102 9.11 -3.68 -0.46
C SER A 102 7.86 -2.91 -0.04
N VAL A 103 6.66 -3.38 -0.40
CA VAL A 103 5.39 -2.70 -0.09
C VAL A 103 5.11 -2.61 1.43
N PRO A 104 5.25 -3.68 2.23
CA PRO A 104 5.12 -3.59 3.69
C PRO A 104 6.03 -2.55 4.34
N PHE A 105 7.25 -2.38 3.81
CA PHE A 105 8.17 -1.35 4.32
C PHE A 105 7.71 0.06 3.96
N ALA A 106 7.10 0.26 2.80
CA ALA A 106 6.49 1.54 2.47
C ALA A 106 5.35 1.89 3.44
N LEU A 107 4.52 0.91 3.78
CA LEU A 107 3.44 1.09 4.77
C LEU A 107 3.99 1.46 6.15
N SER A 108 5.09 0.84 6.60
CA SER A 108 5.72 1.23 7.88
C SER A 108 6.17 2.70 7.87
N GLY A 109 6.70 3.19 6.74
CA GLY A 109 7.06 4.59 6.56
C GLY A 109 5.86 5.54 6.64
N VAL A 110 4.73 5.13 6.08
CA VAL A 110 3.47 5.88 6.17
C VAL A 110 3.00 5.98 7.62
N ILE A 111 2.98 4.87 8.36
CA ILE A 111 2.55 4.86 9.76
C ILE A 111 3.42 5.79 10.60
N ILE A 112 4.75 5.74 10.41
CA ILE A 112 5.69 6.62 11.12
C ILE A 112 5.42 8.09 10.78
N ALA A 113 5.20 8.41 9.50
CA ALA A 113 4.96 9.80 9.06
C ALA A 113 3.64 10.35 9.61
N LEU A 114 2.55 9.60 9.54
CA LEU A 114 1.25 9.98 10.10
C LEU A 114 1.33 10.17 11.62
N TRP A 115 2.06 9.29 12.31
CA TRP A 115 2.25 9.40 13.75
C TRP A 115 3.07 10.66 14.13
N LEU A 116 4.15 10.98 13.38
CA LEU A 116 4.99 12.14 13.62
C LEU A 116 4.25 13.48 13.36
N THR A 117 3.39 13.49 12.35
CA THR A 117 2.63 14.69 11.97
C THR A 117 1.29 14.81 12.69
N ASN A 118 0.93 13.80 13.48
CA ASN A 118 -0.37 13.71 14.16
C ASN A 118 -1.57 13.89 13.21
N THR A 119 -1.41 13.41 11.97
CA THR A 119 -2.42 13.51 10.90
C THR A 119 -3.20 12.21 10.81
N SER A 120 -4.53 12.28 10.72
CA SER A 120 -5.38 11.12 10.50
C SER A 120 -5.33 10.67 9.04
N LEU A 121 -5.44 9.34 8.83
CA LEU A 121 -5.57 8.79 7.49
C LEU A 121 -7.02 8.98 7.02
N ASP A 122 -7.21 9.88 6.08
CA ASP A 122 -8.49 10.14 5.43
C ASP A 122 -8.59 9.45 4.05
N MET A 123 -9.66 9.73 3.32
CA MET A 123 -9.91 9.20 1.97
C MET A 123 -8.81 9.59 0.98
N ILE A 124 -8.31 10.82 1.04
CA ILE A 124 -7.27 11.33 0.14
C ILE A 124 -5.91 10.76 0.52
N GLY A 125 -5.64 10.60 1.82
CA GLY A 125 -4.48 9.87 2.30
C GLY A 125 -4.45 8.42 1.83
N ALA A 126 -5.61 7.75 1.79
CA ALA A 126 -5.73 6.40 1.26
C ALA A 126 -5.46 6.32 -0.26
N LEU A 127 -5.83 7.34 -1.05
CA LEU A 127 -5.37 7.48 -2.44
C LEU A 127 -3.84 7.61 -2.52
N GLY A 128 -3.24 8.32 -1.57
CA GLY A 128 -1.77 8.41 -1.43
C GLY A 128 -1.11 7.05 -1.26
N LEU A 129 -1.72 6.13 -0.50
CA LEU A 129 -1.23 4.75 -0.37
C LEU A 129 -1.20 4.02 -1.71
N VAL A 130 -2.23 4.14 -2.51
CA VAL A 130 -2.31 3.52 -3.85
C VAL A 130 -1.21 4.05 -4.77
N LEU A 131 -1.02 5.37 -4.80
CA LEU A 131 0.06 6.01 -5.56
C LEU A 131 1.43 5.55 -5.08
N LEU A 132 1.63 5.47 -3.77
CA LEU A 132 2.88 5.04 -3.15
C LEU A 132 3.28 3.63 -3.57
N VAL A 133 2.34 2.67 -3.57
CA VAL A 133 2.59 1.29 -4.02
C VAL A 133 3.16 1.28 -5.44
N GLY A 134 2.56 2.05 -6.36
CA GLY A 134 3.05 2.14 -7.74
C GLY A 134 4.47 2.69 -7.85
N ILE A 135 4.79 3.74 -7.08
CA ILE A 135 6.13 4.36 -7.10
C ILE A 135 7.19 3.40 -6.52
N VAL A 136 6.86 2.76 -5.39
CA VAL A 136 7.79 1.84 -4.70
C VAL A 136 8.09 0.61 -5.53
N VAL A 137 7.06 0.01 -6.12
CA VAL A 137 7.21 -1.16 -7.00
C VAL A 137 8.06 -0.82 -8.22
N LYS A 138 7.85 0.35 -8.84
CA LYS A 138 8.68 0.83 -9.96
C LYS A 138 10.16 0.88 -9.59
N ASN A 139 10.51 1.39 -8.41
CA ASN A 139 11.90 1.46 -7.96
C ASN A 139 12.52 0.06 -7.79
N GLY A 140 11.75 -0.90 -7.26
CA GLY A 140 12.16 -2.30 -7.14
C GLY A 140 12.36 -2.99 -8.49
N ILE A 141 11.46 -2.74 -9.45
CA ILE A 141 11.56 -3.29 -10.81
C ILE A 141 12.87 -2.89 -11.46
N VAL A 142 13.18 -1.58 -11.47
CA VAL A 142 14.39 -1.05 -12.11
C VAL A 142 15.67 -1.66 -11.53
N LEU A 143 15.69 -1.94 -10.23
CA LEU A 143 16.84 -2.54 -9.56
C LEU A 143 17.00 -4.03 -9.93
N VAL A 144 15.91 -4.80 -9.84
CA VAL A 144 15.92 -6.26 -10.14
C VAL A 144 16.19 -6.51 -11.63
N ASP A 145 15.60 -5.71 -12.51
CA ASP A 145 15.83 -5.78 -13.95
C ASP A 145 17.32 -5.60 -14.29
N TYR A 146 17.98 -4.63 -13.68
CA TYR A 146 19.41 -4.41 -13.90
C TYR A 146 20.29 -5.53 -13.33
N ILE A 147 19.92 -6.14 -12.19
CA ILE A 147 20.60 -7.33 -11.67
C ILE A 147 20.50 -8.47 -12.68
N ASN A 148 19.30 -8.71 -13.25
CA ASN A 148 19.13 -9.74 -14.27
C ASN A 148 19.99 -9.48 -15.51
N LEU A 149 20.01 -8.23 -16.00
CA LEU A 149 20.80 -7.82 -17.14
C LEU A 149 22.31 -8.08 -16.92
N MET A 150 22.84 -7.80 -15.73
CA MET A 150 24.25 -8.08 -15.41
C MET A 150 24.52 -9.59 -15.34
N ARG A 151 23.58 -10.37 -14.83
CA ARG A 151 23.70 -11.85 -14.85
C ARG A 151 23.66 -12.44 -16.25
N GLU A 152 22.83 -11.91 -17.15
CA GLU A 152 22.80 -12.31 -18.57
C GLU A 152 24.11 -11.97 -19.28
N ARG A 153 24.82 -10.93 -18.85
CA ARG A 153 26.15 -10.57 -19.36
C ARG A 153 27.29 -11.44 -18.82
N GLY A 154 26.99 -12.39 -17.95
CA GLY A 154 27.92 -13.39 -17.44
C GLY A 154 28.61 -13.02 -16.11
N HIS A 155 28.19 -11.94 -15.43
CA HIS A 155 28.72 -11.60 -14.11
C HIS A 155 28.20 -12.53 -13.03
N ASP A 156 29.05 -12.79 -12.04
CA ASP A 156 28.68 -13.54 -10.85
C ASP A 156 27.54 -12.84 -10.07
N LEU A 157 26.75 -13.61 -9.32
CA LEU A 157 25.59 -13.10 -8.58
C LEU A 157 25.94 -11.92 -7.65
N ASN A 158 27.04 -12.04 -6.90
CA ASN A 158 27.44 -11.00 -5.95
C ASN A 158 27.93 -9.74 -6.69
N GLU A 159 28.68 -9.92 -7.77
CA GLU A 159 29.17 -8.84 -8.62
C GLU A 159 28.02 -8.12 -9.34
N ALA A 160 27.05 -8.87 -9.89
CA ALA A 160 25.86 -8.31 -10.53
C ALA A 160 25.01 -7.47 -9.55
N ILE A 161 24.89 -7.91 -8.29
CA ILE A 161 24.17 -7.16 -7.25
C ILE A 161 24.92 -5.87 -6.92
N GLN A 162 26.23 -5.92 -6.72
CA GLN A 162 27.04 -4.75 -6.39
C GLN A 162 27.01 -3.71 -7.52
N MET A 163 27.27 -4.12 -8.76
CA MET A 163 27.21 -3.24 -9.93
C MET A 163 25.84 -2.61 -10.12
N SER A 164 24.77 -3.37 -9.84
CA SER A 164 23.40 -2.86 -9.93
C SER A 164 23.12 -1.81 -8.86
N GLY A 165 23.56 -2.05 -7.63
CA GLY A 165 23.48 -1.08 -6.54
C GLY A 165 24.17 0.24 -6.89
N GLU A 166 25.43 0.18 -7.32
CA GLU A 166 26.21 1.36 -7.69
C GLU A 166 25.61 2.15 -8.86
N SER A 167 25.18 1.45 -9.93
CA SER A 167 24.64 2.09 -11.12
C SER A 167 23.24 2.69 -10.91
N ARG A 168 22.40 2.06 -10.10
CA ARG A 168 20.99 2.46 -9.92
C ARG A 168 20.73 3.32 -8.68
N LEU A 169 21.68 3.43 -7.77
CA LEU A 169 21.56 4.26 -6.58
C LEU A 169 21.21 5.72 -6.93
N ARG A 170 22.00 6.33 -7.80
CA ARG A 170 21.82 7.75 -8.19
C ARG A 170 20.46 8.02 -8.85
N PRO A 171 20.05 7.29 -9.93
CA PRO A 171 18.76 7.49 -10.56
C PRO A 171 17.56 7.29 -9.60
N VAL A 172 17.61 6.26 -8.76
CA VAL A 172 16.52 5.97 -7.79
C VAL A 172 16.43 7.06 -6.74
N LEU A 173 17.55 7.49 -6.16
CA LEU A 173 17.56 8.60 -5.20
C LEU A 173 17.10 9.90 -5.85
N MET A 174 17.53 10.19 -7.08
CA MET A 174 17.13 11.40 -7.78
C MET A 174 15.61 11.46 -7.99
N THR A 175 15.00 10.37 -8.45
CA THR A 175 13.54 10.30 -8.61
C THR A 175 12.80 10.37 -7.27
N ALA A 176 13.29 9.72 -6.23
CA ALA A 176 12.72 9.79 -4.89
C ALA A 176 12.75 11.22 -4.32
N PHE A 177 13.91 11.87 -4.37
CA PHE A 177 14.06 13.25 -3.90
C PHE A 177 13.19 14.23 -4.70
N THR A 178 13.13 14.10 -6.03
CA THR A 178 12.27 14.95 -6.87
C THR A 178 10.81 14.79 -6.49
N THR A 179 10.35 13.56 -6.27
CA THR A 179 8.97 13.29 -5.86
C THR A 179 8.69 13.84 -4.44
N ILE A 180 9.59 13.59 -3.49
CA ILE A 180 9.48 14.10 -2.12
C ILE A 180 9.39 15.63 -2.12
N LEU A 181 10.34 16.30 -2.78
CA LEU A 181 10.35 17.77 -2.86
C LEU A 181 9.10 18.32 -3.57
N GLY A 182 8.61 17.62 -4.59
CA GLY A 182 7.36 18.00 -5.27
C GLY A 182 6.13 17.89 -4.39
N MET A 183 6.13 16.98 -3.39
CA MET A 183 5.03 16.81 -2.45
C MET A 183 5.11 17.71 -1.20
N VAL A 184 6.28 18.30 -0.91
CA VAL A 184 6.46 19.18 0.26
C VAL A 184 5.46 20.34 0.28
N PRO A 185 5.21 21.08 -0.81
CA PRO A 185 4.23 22.18 -0.79
C PRO A 185 2.84 21.71 -0.36
N MET A 186 2.43 20.50 -0.78
CA MET A 186 1.15 19.92 -0.43
C MET A 186 1.09 19.48 1.03
N ALA A 187 2.17 18.90 1.55
CA ALA A 187 2.25 18.44 2.94
C ALA A 187 2.30 19.57 3.98
N VAL A 188 2.82 20.76 3.59
CA VAL A 188 3.01 21.93 4.49
C VAL A 188 1.95 23.00 4.25
N SER A 189 1.10 22.83 3.23
CA SER A 189 0.10 23.82 2.87
C SER A 189 -0.86 24.09 4.04
N GLN A 190 -1.16 25.38 4.30
CA GLN A 190 -2.07 25.84 5.34
C GLN A 190 -3.12 26.73 4.68
N GLY A 191 -4.39 26.54 5.04
CA GLY A 191 -5.51 27.33 4.52
C GLY A 191 -6.76 26.50 4.30
N GLU A 192 -7.87 27.16 4.00
CA GLU A 192 -9.14 26.47 3.71
C GLU A 192 -8.99 25.50 2.52
N GLY A 193 -9.28 24.22 2.73
CA GLY A 193 -9.14 23.15 1.74
C GLY A 193 -7.75 22.51 1.65
N ALA A 194 -6.71 23.06 2.27
CA ALA A 194 -5.39 22.44 2.34
C ALA A 194 -5.41 21.14 3.17
N GLU A 195 -6.19 21.12 4.23
CA GLU A 195 -6.38 19.99 5.14
C GLU A 195 -6.79 18.71 4.41
N MET A 196 -7.51 18.82 3.30
CA MET A 196 -7.94 17.68 2.48
C MET A 196 -6.77 17.02 1.74
N TRP A 197 -5.78 17.79 1.27
CA TRP A 197 -4.69 17.28 0.44
C TRP A 197 -3.41 16.98 1.22
N GLN A 198 -3.28 17.55 2.41
CA GLN A 198 -2.12 17.38 3.28
C GLN A 198 -1.80 15.91 3.61
N PRO A 199 -2.79 15.05 3.96
CA PRO A 199 -2.54 13.64 4.25
C PRO A 199 -1.92 12.88 3.09
N LEU A 200 -2.31 13.20 1.84
CA LEU A 200 -1.72 12.60 0.64
C LEU A 200 -0.22 12.93 0.54
N GLY A 201 0.16 14.20 0.73
CA GLY A 201 1.55 14.62 0.72
C GLY A 201 2.38 13.90 1.79
N ILE A 202 1.87 13.85 3.02
CA ILE A 202 2.53 13.20 4.17
C ILE A 202 2.72 11.70 3.93
N VAL A 203 1.69 11.00 3.46
CA VAL A 203 1.72 9.57 3.14
C VAL A 203 2.79 9.26 2.10
N VAL A 204 2.82 10.03 1.00
CA VAL A 204 3.78 9.81 -0.08
C VAL A 204 5.20 10.13 0.38
N ILE A 205 5.44 11.24 1.06
CA ILE A 205 6.75 11.62 1.57
C ILE A 205 7.28 10.57 2.55
N GLY A 206 6.49 10.21 3.55
CA GLY A 206 6.89 9.26 4.59
C GLY A 206 7.13 7.85 4.04
N GLY A 207 6.18 7.34 3.27
CA GLY A 207 6.28 6.04 2.65
C GLY A 207 7.44 5.93 1.66
N LEU A 208 7.63 6.95 0.80
CA LEU A 208 8.70 6.96 -0.19
C LEU A 208 10.08 7.10 0.47
N THR A 209 10.21 7.92 1.51
CA THR A 209 11.48 8.07 2.25
C THR A 209 11.94 6.73 2.82
N VAL A 210 11.11 6.10 3.63
CA VAL A 210 11.46 4.82 4.28
C VAL A 210 11.64 3.71 3.25
N SER A 211 10.70 3.59 2.28
CA SER A 211 10.76 2.53 1.27
C SER A 211 11.98 2.66 0.37
N THR A 212 12.39 3.86 -0.01
CA THR A 212 13.55 4.03 -0.90
C THR A 212 14.82 3.51 -0.25
N PHE A 213 15.09 3.89 1.02
CA PHE A 213 16.26 3.38 1.73
C PHE A 213 16.19 1.87 1.94
N LEU A 214 15.05 1.36 2.39
CA LEU A 214 14.89 -0.06 2.66
C LEU A 214 14.91 -0.90 1.37
N THR A 215 14.28 -0.45 0.29
CA THR A 215 14.28 -1.15 -1.00
C THR A 215 15.69 -1.28 -1.57
N LEU A 216 16.48 -0.22 -1.52
CA LEU A 216 17.87 -0.24 -2.00
C LEU A 216 18.77 -1.23 -1.24
N TYR A 217 18.44 -1.51 0.02
CA TYR A 217 19.20 -2.44 0.85
C TYR A 217 18.59 -3.84 0.86
N ILE A 218 17.30 -3.95 1.08
CA ILE A 218 16.60 -5.22 1.33
C ILE A 218 16.39 -6.01 0.05
N VAL A 219 16.02 -5.36 -1.06
CA VAL A 219 15.76 -6.06 -2.33
C VAL A 219 17.00 -6.80 -2.84
N PRO A 220 18.22 -6.21 -2.88
CA PRO A 220 19.42 -6.94 -3.24
C PRO A 220 19.74 -8.13 -2.32
N VAL A 221 19.53 -7.96 -1.01
CA VAL A 221 19.79 -9.02 -0.02
C VAL A 221 18.82 -10.20 -0.23
N ILE A 222 17.53 -9.93 -0.37
CA ILE A 222 16.51 -10.98 -0.60
C ILE A 222 16.75 -11.65 -1.95
N TYR A 223 17.06 -10.87 -2.99
CA TYR A 223 17.37 -11.40 -4.32
C TYR A 223 18.57 -12.33 -4.27
N GLY A 224 19.65 -11.94 -3.60
CA GLY A 224 20.84 -12.78 -3.39
C GLY A 224 20.54 -14.06 -2.63
N ALA A 225 19.75 -14.00 -1.57
CA ALA A 225 19.36 -15.16 -0.78
C ALA A 225 18.51 -16.16 -1.58
N MET A 226 17.52 -15.67 -2.32
CA MET A 226 16.61 -16.51 -3.12
C MET A 226 17.33 -17.10 -4.36
N SER A 227 18.17 -16.33 -5.02
CA SER A 227 18.93 -16.78 -6.19
C SER A 227 19.95 -17.85 -5.82
N LYS A 228 20.68 -17.73 -4.70
CA LYS A 228 21.60 -18.76 -4.20
C LYS A 228 20.87 -20.07 -3.84
N LYS A 229 19.65 -19.98 -3.36
CA LYS A 229 18.82 -21.17 -3.07
C LYS A 229 18.40 -21.87 -4.36
N GLY A 230 17.92 -21.13 -5.34
CA GLY A 230 17.52 -21.69 -6.65
C GLY A 230 18.67 -22.33 -7.42
N GLU A 231 19.88 -21.77 -7.33
CA GLU A 231 21.09 -22.34 -7.95
C GLU A 231 21.54 -23.64 -7.25
N ARG A 232 21.48 -23.70 -5.92
CA ARG A 232 21.71 -24.94 -5.15
C ARG A 232 20.72 -26.03 -5.49
N ASP A 233 19.44 -25.69 -5.65
CA ASP A 233 18.39 -26.65 -5.98
C ASP A 233 18.54 -27.18 -7.42
N LYS A 234 18.98 -26.34 -8.37
CA LYS A 234 19.33 -26.77 -9.73
C LYS A 234 20.52 -27.72 -9.73
N LEU A 235 21.59 -27.40 -9.00
CA LEU A 235 22.76 -28.25 -8.87
C LEU A 235 22.45 -29.60 -8.22
N LYS A 236 21.56 -29.64 -7.22
CA LYS A 236 21.08 -30.91 -6.64
C LYS A 236 20.34 -31.75 -7.67
N LYS A 237 19.40 -31.16 -8.41
CA LYS A 237 18.66 -31.88 -9.48
C LYS A 237 19.57 -32.41 -10.59
N VAL A 238 20.56 -31.62 -11.00
CA VAL A 238 21.54 -32.06 -12.00
C VAL A 238 22.37 -33.23 -11.44
N ARG A 239 22.83 -33.16 -10.20
CA ARG A 239 23.56 -34.24 -9.53
C ARG A 239 22.70 -35.51 -9.41
N GLU A 240 21.46 -35.39 -9.00
CA GLU A 240 20.53 -36.53 -8.94
C GLU A 240 20.34 -37.15 -10.32
N ASN A 241 20.15 -36.36 -11.37
CA ASN A 241 19.99 -36.87 -12.73
C ASN A 241 21.29 -37.57 -13.23
N PHE A 242 22.48 -37.08 -12.87
CA PHE A 242 23.73 -37.77 -13.19
C PHE A 242 23.85 -39.10 -12.45
N ILE A 243 23.51 -39.18 -11.18
CA ILE A 243 23.51 -40.41 -10.40
C ILE A 243 22.51 -41.43 -11.01
N PHE A 244 21.32 -40.98 -11.41
CA PHE A 244 20.35 -41.86 -12.09
C PHE A 244 20.84 -42.36 -13.46
N MET A 245 21.60 -41.56 -14.22
CA MET A 245 22.20 -42.00 -15.48
C MET A 245 23.32 -43.02 -15.26
N ASP A 246 24.19 -42.81 -14.28
CA ASP A 246 25.27 -43.74 -13.94
C ASP A 246 24.71 -45.12 -13.51
N ILE A 247 23.69 -45.15 -12.64
CA ILE A 247 23.04 -46.39 -12.23
C ILE A 247 22.43 -47.12 -13.44
N LYS A 248 21.85 -46.37 -14.37
CA LYS A 248 21.22 -46.97 -15.57
C LYS A 248 22.25 -47.51 -16.56
N VAL A 249 23.45 -46.95 -16.60
CA VAL A 249 24.55 -47.47 -17.42
C VAL A 249 25.12 -48.77 -16.82
N GLU A 250 25.32 -48.83 -15.49
CA GLU A 250 25.75 -50.04 -14.79
C GLU A 250 24.74 -51.22 -14.97
N ASP A 251 23.41 -50.91 -14.83
CA ASP A 251 22.34 -51.92 -15.07
C ASP A 251 22.30 -52.44 -16.53
N CYS A 252 22.75 -51.62 -17.48
CA CYS A 252 22.85 -52.06 -18.88
C CYS A 252 24.08 -52.94 -19.15
N GLU A 253 25.24 -52.63 -18.54
CA GLU A 253 26.44 -53.44 -18.65
C GLU A 253 26.33 -54.82 -17.97
N GLU A 254 25.55 -54.93 -16.89
CA GLU A 254 25.28 -56.17 -16.18
C GLU A 254 24.32 -57.10 -16.94
N LYS A 255 23.48 -56.58 -17.83
CA LYS A 255 22.56 -57.33 -18.67
C LYS A 255 23.15 -57.85 -19.99
N GLU A 256 24.32 -57.33 -20.40
CA GLU A 256 25.03 -57.78 -21.60
C GLU A 256 26.11 -58.83 -21.29
N LYS A 257 26.34 -59.17 -20.03
CA LYS A 257 27.19 -60.29 -19.59
C LYS A 257 26.34 -61.51 -19.26
#